data_89ca49ef2c99c8b86ebb05818a7444da
#
_entry.id   89ca49ef2c99c8b86ebb05818a7444da
#
_cell.length_a   1.000
_cell.length_b   1.000
_cell.length_c   1.000
_cell.angle_alpha   90.00
_cell.angle_beta   90.00
_cell.angle_gamma   90.00
#
_symmetry.space_group_name_H-M   'P 1'
#
loop_
_entity.id
_entity.type
_entity.pdbx_description
1 polymer ?
#
loop_
_entity_poly.entity_id
_entity_poly.type
_entity_poly.pdbx_seq_one_letter_code
_entity_poly.pdbx_strand_id
1 'polypeptide(L)'
;ETAQKIILKFKNSDFSHIVGIGGGSSMDVAKYCAFKMNKLKIMIPTTFGSGSEVTRISVLKIDGKKQSFHNDKILADIAIVDPFFIKNTPFTIIKNSVIDACAQCTEAYDSKNSNIYTKFLCNQAFDILENGILKEEYEKLPLGSLICGLGFGNSSTTLGHALSYVYSN
;
A
#
# COMPACT_ATOMS: atom_id res chain seq x y z
N GLU A 1 -8.50 0.55 -17.05
CA GLU A 1 -8.56 1.58 -18.09
C GLU A 1 -7.36 2.54 -18.02
N THR A 2 -7.12 3.23 -16.87
CA THR A 2 -6.01 4.18 -16.72
C THR A 2 -4.64 3.53 -16.97
N ALA A 3 -4.36 2.39 -16.35
CA ALA A 3 -3.10 1.68 -16.55
C ALA A 3 -2.89 1.26 -18.01
N GLN A 4 -3.92 0.80 -18.69
CA GLN A 4 -3.85 0.42 -20.12
C GLN A 4 -3.53 1.63 -20.99
N LYS A 5 -4.17 2.79 -20.76
CA LYS A 5 -3.89 4.04 -21.48
C LYS A 5 -2.42 4.46 -21.30
N ILE A 6 -1.90 4.39 -20.08
CA ILE A 6 -0.49 4.71 -19.79
C ILE A 6 0.45 3.75 -20.54
N ILE A 7 0.21 2.45 -20.44
CA ILE A 7 1.05 1.45 -21.10
C ILE A 7 1.06 1.67 -22.61
N LEU A 8 -0.10 1.84 -23.23
CA LEU A 8 -0.18 2.07 -24.69
C LEU A 8 0.53 3.36 -25.10
N LYS A 9 0.40 4.43 -24.33
CA LYS A 9 1.02 5.72 -24.62
C LYS A 9 2.56 5.67 -24.56
N PHE A 10 3.12 4.94 -23.62
CA PHE A 10 4.55 5.00 -23.30
C PHE A 10 5.32 3.72 -23.63
N LYS A 11 4.70 2.67 -24.21
CA LYS A 11 5.36 1.38 -24.45
C LYS A 11 6.60 1.47 -25.33
N ASN A 12 6.69 2.48 -26.22
CA ASN A 12 7.80 2.69 -27.13
C ASN A 12 8.73 3.85 -26.68
N SER A 13 8.49 4.41 -25.48
CA SER A 13 9.31 5.51 -24.96
C SER A 13 10.55 4.97 -24.27
N ASP A 14 11.66 5.66 -24.41
CA ASP A 14 12.92 5.31 -23.75
C ASP A 14 12.97 5.94 -22.36
N PHE A 15 12.76 5.12 -21.33
CA PHE A 15 12.92 5.46 -19.93
C PHE A 15 13.21 4.20 -19.12
N SER A 16 13.91 4.34 -18.01
CA SER A 16 14.35 3.23 -17.16
C SER A 16 13.44 2.97 -15.96
N HIS A 17 12.77 4.01 -15.45
CA HIS A 17 12.03 3.96 -14.19
C HIS A 17 10.61 4.50 -14.34
N ILE A 18 9.69 4.00 -13.52
CA ILE A 18 8.39 4.61 -13.26
C ILE A 18 8.36 5.03 -11.80
N VAL A 19 8.07 6.31 -11.57
CA VAL A 19 7.90 6.87 -10.22
C VAL A 19 6.41 7.00 -9.93
N GLY A 20 5.93 6.31 -8.90
CA GLY A 20 4.57 6.42 -8.39
C GLY A 20 4.53 7.36 -7.18
N ILE A 21 4.00 8.58 -7.34
CA ILE A 21 3.84 9.55 -6.26
C ILE A 21 2.35 9.70 -5.98
N GLY A 22 1.93 9.47 -4.74
CA GLY A 22 0.52 9.61 -4.36
C GLY A 22 0.05 8.59 -3.34
N GLY A 23 -1.25 8.41 -3.23
CA GLY A 23 -1.85 7.36 -2.39
C GLY A 23 -1.78 5.97 -3.03
N GLY A 24 -2.28 4.96 -2.31
CA GLY A 24 -2.24 3.56 -2.74
C GLY A 24 -2.71 3.32 -4.17
N SER A 25 -3.82 3.94 -4.60
CA SER A 25 -4.34 3.79 -5.96
C SER A 25 -3.38 4.29 -7.04
N SER A 26 -2.68 5.42 -6.80
CA SER A 26 -1.68 5.94 -7.74
C SER A 26 -0.47 5.04 -7.83
N MET A 27 0.02 4.57 -6.67
CA MET A 27 1.15 3.65 -6.59
C MET A 27 0.82 2.30 -7.22
N ASP A 28 -0.39 1.78 -7.02
CA ASP A 28 -0.84 0.53 -7.63
C ASP A 28 -0.84 0.59 -9.16
N VAL A 29 -1.34 1.70 -9.73
CA VAL A 29 -1.28 1.94 -11.18
C VAL A 29 0.18 2.01 -11.65
N ALA A 30 1.04 2.74 -10.94
CA ALA A 30 2.45 2.88 -11.29
C ALA A 30 3.19 1.54 -11.24
N LYS A 31 3.01 0.75 -10.17
CA LYS A 31 3.60 -0.60 -10.03
C LYS A 31 3.15 -1.53 -11.15
N TYR A 32 1.85 -1.56 -11.44
CA TYR A 32 1.31 -2.41 -12.49
C TYR A 32 1.83 -2.01 -13.87
N CYS A 33 1.88 -0.71 -14.19
CA CYS A 33 2.45 -0.23 -15.44
C CYS A 33 3.93 -0.60 -15.57
N ALA A 34 4.72 -0.39 -14.51
CA ALA A 34 6.14 -0.75 -14.50
C ALA A 34 6.36 -2.25 -14.67
N PHE A 35 5.56 -3.08 -14.00
CA PHE A 35 5.56 -4.54 -14.17
C PHE A 35 5.29 -4.94 -15.63
N LYS A 36 4.25 -4.38 -16.26
CA LYS A 36 3.90 -4.69 -17.66
C LYS A 36 4.92 -4.19 -18.67
N MET A 37 5.63 -3.11 -18.36
CA MET A 37 6.63 -2.50 -19.24
C MET A 37 8.06 -2.93 -18.89
N ASN A 38 8.24 -3.82 -17.91
CA ASN A 38 9.53 -4.29 -17.40
C ASN A 38 10.47 -3.13 -17.02
N LYS A 39 9.96 -2.16 -16.24
CA LYS A 39 10.68 -0.98 -15.76
C LYS A 39 10.89 -1.04 -14.26
N LEU A 40 11.93 -0.35 -13.77
CA LEU A 40 12.15 -0.18 -12.33
C LEU A 40 11.05 0.70 -11.71
N LYS A 41 10.77 0.48 -10.43
CA LYS A 41 9.65 1.07 -9.69
C LYS A 41 10.16 1.82 -8.46
N ILE A 42 9.86 3.12 -8.40
CA ILE A 42 10.12 3.96 -7.23
C ILE A 42 8.77 4.45 -6.70
N MET A 43 8.43 4.10 -5.46
CA MET A 43 7.14 4.48 -4.86
C MET A 43 7.36 5.52 -3.76
N ILE A 44 6.58 6.60 -3.81
CA ILE A 44 6.62 7.72 -2.86
C ILE A 44 5.19 7.96 -2.36
N PRO A 45 4.79 7.39 -1.21
CA PRO A 45 3.46 7.59 -0.67
C PRO A 45 3.26 9.02 -0.19
N THR A 46 2.12 9.63 -0.55
CA THR A 46 1.65 10.92 -0.02
C THR A 46 0.46 10.76 0.92
N THR A 47 0.00 9.53 1.12
CA THR A 47 -0.89 9.07 2.18
C THR A 47 -0.32 7.78 2.72
N PHE A 48 -0.74 7.38 3.90
CA PHE A 48 -0.35 6.10 4.50
C PHE A 48 -1.58 5.19 4.69
N GLY A 49 -1.39 3.99 5.22
CA GLY A 49 -2.45 3.02 5.50
C GLY A 49 -2.51 1.87 4.49
N SER A 50 -2.24 2.11 3.20
CA SER A 50 -2.35 1.06 2.18
C SER A 50 -1.19 0.08 2.12
N GLY A 51 0.02 0.48 2.58
CA GLY A 51 1.25 -0.30 2.45
C GLY A 51 1.64 -0.65 1.00
N SER A 52 1.05 0.04 0.00
CA SER A 52 1.27 -0.27 -1.41
C SER A 52 2.74 -0.15 -1.82
N GLU A 53 3.50 0.76 -1.20
CA GLU A 53 4.91 1.02 -1.48
C GLU A 53 5.84 -0.17 -1.19
N VAL A 54 5.41 -1.10 -0.32
CA VAL A 54 6.22 -2.26 0.12
C VAL A 54 5.54 -3.60 -0.11
N THR A 55 4.45 -3.64 -0.86
CA THR A 55 3.73 -4.88 -1.16
C THR A 55 3.85 -5.28 -2.63
N ARG A 56 3.82 -6.59 -2.88
CA ARG A 56 3.75 -7.20 -4.22
C ARG A 56 2.33 -7.23 -4.79
N ILE A 57 1.46 -6.38 -4.28
CA ILE A 57 0.04 -6.31 -4.60
C ILE A 57 -0.23 -5.01 -5.35
N SER A 58 -1.05 -5.08 -6.38
CA SER A 58 -1.61 -3.92 -7.08
C SER A 58 -3.12 -4.12 -7.24
N VAL A 59 -3.92 -3.23 -6.69
CA VAL A 59 -5.38 -3.26 -6.77
C VAL A 59 -5.84 -2.23 -7.78
N LEU A 60 -6.45 -2.70 -8.86
CA LEU A 60 -6.92 -1.84 -9.95
C LEU A 60 -8.44 -1.95 -10.10
N LYS A 61 -9.09 -0.87 -10.50
CA LYS A 61 -10.49 -0.88 -10.90
C LYS A 61 -10.59 -1.19 -12.39
N ILE A 62 -11.19 -2.35 -12.74
CA ILE A 62 -11.39 -2.83 -14.10
C ILE A 62 -12.88 -3.11 -14.26
N ASP A 63 -13.49 -2.48 -15.25
CA ASP A 63 -14.95 -2.61 -15.54
C ASP A 63 -15.82 -2.38 -14.30
N GLY A 64 -15.45 -1.35 -13.51
CA GLY A 64 -16.17 -0.98 -12.30
C GLY A 64 -15.81 -1.82 -11.06
N LYS A 65 -15.09 -2.95 -11.18
CA LYS A 65 -14.78 -3.88 -10.08
C LYS A 65 -13.32 -3.80 -9.67
N LYS A 66 -13.04 -3.87 -8.37
CA LYS A 66 -11.69 -3.98 -7.85
C LYS A 66 -11.12 -5.37 -8.14
N GLN A 67 -9.95 -5.41 -8.74
CA GLN A 67 -9.19 -6.63 -9.01
C GLN A 67 -7.79 -6.51 -8.43
N SER A 68 -7.36 -7.53 -7.72
CA SER A 68 -6.06 -7.60 -7.06
C SER A 68 -5.09 -8.45 -7.90
N PHE A 69 -3.93 -7.89 -8.18
CA PHE A 69 -2.83 -8.54 -8.90
C PHE A 69 -1.70 -8.81 -7.92
N HIS A 70 -1.24 -10.05 -7.85
CA HIS A 70 -0.19 -10.50 -6.94
C HIS A 70 0.98 -11.06 -7.76
N ASN A 71 2.15 -10.44 -7.67
CA ASN A 71 3.37 -10.93 -8.32
C ASN A 71 4.60 -10.28 -7.67
N ASP A 72 5.66 -11.05 -7.47
CA ASP A 72 6.91 -10.53 -6.90
C ASP A 72 7.52 -9.40 -7.73
N LYS A 73 7.33 -9.44 -9.06
CA LYS A 73 7.78 -8.37 -9.97
C LYS A 73 6.97 -7.06 -9.85
N ILE A 74 5.87 -7.05 -9.09
CA ILE A 74 5.09 -5.84 -8.78
C ILE A 74 5.72 -5.08 -7.60
N LEU A 75 6.48 -5.74 -6.74
CA LEU A 75 7.15 -5.09 -5.61
C LEU A 75 8.00 -3.90 -6.10
N ALA A 76 7.94 -2.80 -5.38
CA ALA A 76 8.77 -1.64 -5.68
C ALA A 76 10.25 -1.95 -5.49
N ASP A 77 11.11 -1.42 -6.35
CA ASP A 77 12.56 -1.53 -6.21
C ASP A 77 13.07 -0.55 -5.14
N ILE A 78 12.39 0.60 -5.01
CA ILE A 78 12.67 1.62 -3.99
C ILE A 78 11.34 2.15 -3.46
N ALA A 79 11.20 2.20 -2.13
CA ALA A 79 10.14 2.92 -1.43
C ALA A 79 10.75 4.09 -0.65
N ILE A 80 10.25 5.32 -0.89
CA ILE A 80 10.69 6.52 -0.18
C ILE A 80 9.53 7.00 0.68
N VAL A 81 9.61 6.72 1.98
CA VAL A 81 8.57 7.08 2.95
C VAL A 81 9.06 8.26 3.78
N ASP A 82 8.50 9.43 3.53
CA ASP A 82 8.86 10.67 4.21
C ASP A 82 7.62 11.29 4.86
N PRO A 83 7.60 11.50 6.19
CA PRO A 83 6.51 12.15 6.90
C PRO A 83 6.17 13.55 6.38
N PHE A 84 7.07 14.21 5.68
CA PHE A 84 6.83 15.50 5.04
C PHE A 84 5.59 15.49 4.14
N PHE A 85 5.36 14.41 3.40
CA PHE A 85 4.25 14.32 2.45
C PHE A 85 2.88 14.21 3.11
N ILE A 86 2.80 13.85 4.39
CA ILE A 86 1.52 13.78 5.13
C ILE A 86 1.24 14.98 6.01
N LYS A 87 2.19 15.93 6.13
CA LYS A 87 2.12 17.05 7.07
C LYS A 87 0.83 17.87 6.98
N ASN A 88 0.26 18.01 5.79
CA ASN A 88 -0.97 18.76 5.54
C ASN A 88 -2.19 17.86 5.30
N THR A 89 -2.10 16.58 5.64
CA THR A 89 -3.22 15.65 5.46
C THR A 89 -4.33 15.96 6.45
N PRO A 90 -5.59 16.11 6.01
CA PRO A 90 -6.72 16.34 6.90
C PRO A 90 -6.85 15.21 7.94
N PHE A 91 -7.21 15.56 9.18
CA PHE A 91 -7.32 14.58 10.27
C PHE A 91 -8.27 13.42 9.97
N THR A 92 -9.37 13.66 9.25
CA THR A 92 -10.30 12.60 8.80
C THR A 92 -9.61 11.56 7.92
N ILE A 93 -8.68 11.97 7.07
CA ILE A 93 -7.90 11.06 6.23
C ILE A 93 -6.86 10.32 7.07
N ILE A 94 -6.16 11.02 7.99
CA ILE A 94 -5.24 10.41 8.95
C ILE A 94 -5.95 9.30 9.73
N LYS A 95 -7.11 9.62 10.34
CA LYS A 95 -7.91 8.67 11.12
C LYS A 95 -8.29 7.43 10.30
N ASN A 96 -8.82 7.62 9.09
CA ASN A 96 -9.22 6.51 8.23
C ASN A 96 -8.02 5.63 7.83
N SER A 97 -6.89 6.25 7.55
CA SER A 97 -5.64 5.54 7.21
C SER A 97 -5.10 4.71 8.37
N VAL A 98 -5.17 5.23 9.60
CA VAL A 98 -4.78 4.48 10.81
C VAL A 98 -5.71 3.29 11.03
N ILE A 99 -7.03 3.49 10.89
CA ILE A 99 -8.02 2.42 11.06
C ILE A 99 -7.77 1.31 10.03
N ASP A 100 -7.54 1.67 8.76
CA ASP A 100 -7.24 0.70 7.69
C ASP A 100 -5.97 -0.09 8.01
N ALA A 101 -4.88 0.59 8.39
CA ALA A 101 -3.62 -0.07 8.75
C ALA A 101 -3.75 -0.96 9.99
N CYS A 102 -4.47 -0.54 11.03
CA CYS A 102 -4.72 -1.36 12.20
C CYS A 102 -5.55 -2.60 11.87
N ALA A 103 -6.57 -2.47 11.02
CA ALA A 103 -7.35 -3.61 10.53
C ALA A 103 -6.47 -4.59 9.75
N GLN A 104 -5.58 -4.09 8.88
CA GLN A 104 -4.61 -4.93 8.16
C GLN A 104 -3.68 -5.67 9.11
N CYS A 105 -3.14 -5.00 10.15
CA CYS A 105 -2.30 -5.65 11.16
C CYS A 105 -3.03 -6.79 11.87
N THR A 106 -4.27 -6.56 12.31
CA THR A 106 -5.09 -7.54 13.02
C THR A 106 -5.38 -8.75 12.15
N GLU A 107 -5.86 -8.51 10.92
CA GLU A 107 -6.16 -9.59 9.99
C GLU A 107 -4.90 -10.38 9.58
N ALA A 108 -3.79 -9.69 9.35
CA ALA A 108 -2.52 -10.33 8.99
C ALA A 108 -1.95 -11.17 10.14
N TYR A 109 -2.11 -10.71 11.38
CA TYR A 109 -1.68 -11.44 12.56
C TYR A 109 -2.39 -12.80 12.68
N ASP A 110 -3.70 -12.83 12.44
CA ASP A 110 -4.54 -14.02 12.53
C ASP A 110 -4.64 -14.82 11.21
N SER A 111 -3.99 -14.34 10.14
CA SER A 111 -3.97 -15.05 8.87
C SER A 111 -3.33 -16.43 9.00
N LYS A 112 -3.89 -17.43 8.31
CA LYS A 112 -3.29 -18.78 8.25
C LYS A 112 -1.88 -18.79 7.66
N ASN A 113 -1.50 -17.75 6.91
CA ASN A 113 -0.17 -17.60 6.31
C ASN A 113 0.78 -16.82 7.23
N SER A 114 0.32 -16.39 8.42
CA SER A 114 1.15 -15.68 9.37
C SER A 114 2.25 -16.58 9.94
N ASN A 115 3.35 -15.95 10.29
CA ASN A 115 4.48 -16.59 10.94
C ASN A 115 5.05 -15.65 12.01
N ILE A 116 6.07 -16.07 12.74
CA ILE A 116 6.65 -15.29 13.84
C ILE A 116 7.11 -13.90 13.41
N TYR A 117 7.67 -13.76 12.21
CA TYR A 117 8.15 -12.47 11.68
C TYR A 117 7.00 -11.54 11.32
N THR A 118 5.99 -12.06 10.59
CA THR A 118 4.83 -11.24 10.21
C THR A 118 4.02 -10.82 11.42
N LYS A 119 3.87 -11.68 12.43
CA LYS A 119 3.22 -11.35 13.70
C LYS A 119 3.99 -10.29 14.48
N PHE A 120 5.31 -10.39 14.54
CA PHE A 120 6.16 -9.38 15.16
C PHE A 120 6.00 -8.02 14.47
N LEU A 121 6.06 -7.99 13.14
CA LEU A 121 5.88 -6.75 12.37
C LEU A 121 4.48 -6.14 12.58
N CYS A 122 3.42 -6.97 12.58
CA CYS A 122 2.06 -6.49 12.83
C CYS A 122 1.90 -5.89 14.23
N ASN A 123 2.47 -6.52 15.26
CA ASN A 123 2.44 -5.97 16.62
C ASN A 123 3.17 -4.62 16.70
N GLN A 124 4.40 -4.55 16.16
CA GLN A 124 5.17 -3.30 16.17
C GLN A 124 4.46 -2.19 15.39
N ALA A 125 3.87 -2.51 14.25
CA ALA A 125 3.10 -1.57 13.46
C ALA A 125 1.88 -1.06 14.22
N PHE A 126 1.13 -1.95 14.86
CA PHE A 126 -0.05 -1.61 15.63
C PHE A 126 0.29 -0.66 16.79
N ASP A 127 1.33 -0.98 17.56
CA ASP A 127 1.80 -0.13 18.67
C ASP A 127 2.20 1.28 18.20
N ILE A 128 2.90 1.38 17.06
CA ILE A 128 3.28 2.68 16.49
C ILE A 128 2.06 3.47 16.02
N LEU A 129 1.12 2.81 15.34
CA LEU A 129 -0.10 3.45 14.82
C LEU A 129 -1.00 3.91 15.97
N GLU A 130 -1.25 3.06 16.98
CA GLU A 130 -2.07 3.38 18.14
C GLU A 130 -1.46 4.53 18.95
N ASN A 131 -0.18 4.43 19.31
CA ASN A 131 0.49 5.50 20.03
C ASN A 131 0.57 6.79 19.21
N GLY A 132 0.85 6.70 17.90
CA GLY A 132 0.92 7.84 17.02
C GLY A 132 -0.39 8.62 16.93
N ILE A 133 -1.55 7.94 16.89
CA ILE A 133 -2.85 8.61 16.85
C ILE A 133 -3.28 9.13 18.23
N LEU A 134 -3.04 8.35 19.31
CA LEU A 134 -3.45 8.72 20.67
C LEU A 134 -2.62 9.86 21.25
N LYS A 135 -1.33 9.96 20.87
CA LYS A 135 -0.42 11.00 21.34
C LYS A 135 -0.23 12.15 20.36
N GLU A 136 -0.98 12.14 19.26
CA GLU A 136 -0.89 13.13 18.17
C GLU A 136 0.50 13.22 17.53
N GLU A 137 1.28 12.12 17.56
CA GLU A 137 2.61 12.00 16.95
C GLU A 137 2.47 11.53 15.49
N TYR A 138 1.78 12.31 14.67
CA TYR A 138 1.35 11.91 13.32
C TYR A 138 2.52 11.62 12.38
N GLU A 139 3.68 12.19 12.60
CA GLU A 139 4.90 11.93 11.82
C GLU A 139 5.41 10.48 11.94
N LYS A 140 4.96 9.74 12.97
CA LYS A 140 5.28 8.32 13.15
C LYS A 140 4.36 7.38 12.36
N LEU A 141 3.19 7.85 11.96
CA LEU A 141 2.16 7.01 11.33
C LEU A 141 2.60 6.39 9.99
N PRO A 142 3.35 7.10 9.11
CA PRO A 142 3.87 6.48 7.89
C PRO A 142 4.81 5.30 8.16
N LEU A 143 5.62 5.38 9.22
CA LEU A 143 6.48 4.27 9.63
C LEU A 143 5.66 3.08 10.11
N GLY A 144 4.62 3.30 10.92
CA GLY A 144 3.70 2.25 11.34
C GLY A 144 3.02 1.58 10.14
N SER A 145 2.54 2.37 9.19
CA SER A 145 1.94 1.86 7.95
C SER A 145 2.92 1.07 7.08
N LEU A 146 4.16 1.53 6.96
CA LEU A 146 5.22 0.82 6.24
C LEU A 146 5.48 -0.57 6.86
N ILE A 147 5.66 -0.64 8.18
CA ILE A 147 5.89 -1.89 8.91
C ILE A 147 4.67 -2.82 8.78
N CYS A 148 3.45 -2.27 8.87
CA CYS A 148 2.22 -2.99 8.59
C CYS A 148 2.24 -3.62 7.18
N GLY A 149 2.61 -2.84 6.16
CA GLY A 149 2.73 -3.29 4.77
C GLY A 149 3.70 -4.45 4.62
N LEU A 150 4.84 -4.42 5.32
CA LEU A 150 5.79 -5.54 5.37
C LEU A 150 5.20 -6.77 6.06
N GLY A 151 4.37 -6.60 7.08
CA GLY A 151 3.68 -7.68 7.79
C GLY A 151 2.63 -8.35 6.91
N PHE A 152 1.58 -7.62 6.51
CA PHE A 152 0.48 -8.20 5.74
C PHE A 152 0.86 -8.57 4.31
N GLY A 153 1.81 -7.88 3.70
CA GLY A 153 2.33 -8.21 2.37
C GLY A 153 2.98 -9.59 2.29
N ASN A 154 3.39 -10.15 3.43
CA ASN A 154 3.98 -11.48 3.56
C ASN A 154 3.10 -12.51 4.28
N SER A 155 1.89 -12.14 4.73
CA SER A 155 0.92 -13.06 5.35
C SER A 155 -0.45 -13.03 4.70
N SER A 156 -0.91 -11.88 4.23
CA SER A 156 -2.23 -11.61 3.65
C SER A 156 -3.21 -11.02 4.67
N THR A 157 -4.14 -10.23 4.17
CA THR A 157 -5.36 -9.85 4.89
C THR A 157 -6.44 -10.94 4.76
N THR A 158 -7.55 -10.83 5.47
CA THR A 158 -8.57 -11.88 5.55
C THR A 158 -9.96 -11.36 5.17
N LEU A 159 -10.98 -11.76 5.91
CA LEU A 159 -12.39 -11.56 5.57
C LEU A 159 -12.81 -10.09 5.50
N GLY A 160 -12.33 -9.23 6.38
CA GLY A 160 -12.72 -7.81 6.40
C GLY A 160 -12.37 -7.10 5.10
N HIS A 161 -11.13 -7.26 4.64
CA HIS A 161 -10.69 -6.70 3.35
C HIS A 161 -11.40 -7.35 2.16
N ALA A 162 -11.66 -8.66 2.19
CA ALA A 162 -12.42 -9.34 1.13
C ALA A 162 -13.86 -8.79 1.03
N LEU A 163 -14.54 -8.56 2.15
CA LEU A 163 -15.86 -7.93 2.19
C LEU A 163 -15.83 -6.48 1.73
N SER A 164 -14.79 -5.71 2.08
CA SER A 164 -14.66 -4.31 1.67
C SER A 164 -14.67 -4.14 0.14
N TYR A 165 -14.15 -5.12 -0.59
CA TYR A 165 -14.18 -5.11 -2.06
C TYR A 165 -15.60 -5.23 -2.62
N VAL A 166 -16.46 -6.01 -1.95
CA VAL A 166 -17.87 -6.16 -2.35
C VAL A 166 -18.63 -4.85 -2.16
N TYR A 167 -18.42 -4.18 -1.02
CA TYR A 167 -19.10 -2.92 -0.70
C TYR A 167 -18.56 -1.70 -1.46
N SER A 168 -17.38 -1.78 -2.03
CA SER A 168 -16.73 -0.66 -2.76
C SER A 168 -16.85 -0.73 -4.28
N ASN A 169 -17.60 -1.70 -4.79
CA ASN A 169 -17.87 -1.91 -6.23
C ASN A 169 -19.19 -1.31 -6.68
#